data_196ba3e745664dbd5b2b623b37ba0dbc
#
_entry.id   196ba3e745664dbd5b2b623b37ba0dbc
#
_cell.length_a   1.000
_cell.length_b   1.000
_cell.length_c   1.000
_cell.angle_alpha   90.00
_cell.angle_beta   90.00
_cell.angle_gamma   90.00
#
_symmetry.space_group_name_H-M   'P 1'
#
loop_
_entity.id
_entity.type
_entity.pdbx_description
1 polymer ?
#
loop_
_entity_poly.entity_id
_entity_poly.type
_entity_poly.pdbx_seq_one_letter_code
_entity_poly.pdbx_strand_id
1 'polypeptide(L)'
;MENQISITSQYKAARLAGLLYLVAMATGLFAEFYVHFPSTLIVSGDAAKTASNIMANERLYRIGIANNIITFAIDVALIWALYVLLRPVNRNLALLAVFFRLVETTIACIAIINSYVAMQFVSDADHLKAFDSNQIQALSILHDTYALTFIVVAIFLGLGSTVFNYLLFKSGYIPKVLAAWGIFSSLLLLISQFTIIIFPEVEKTIIPACYGPIAIDEIALGFWLLFKGVIIPKMEP
;
A
#
# COMPACT_ATOMS: atom_id res chain seq x y z
N MET A 1 7.19 15.88 -34.26
CA MET A 1 7.95 14.69 -33.76
C MET A 1 7.97 14.60 -32.25
N GLU A 2 8.29 15.69 -31.55
CA GLU A 2 8.32 15.72 -30.07
C GLU A 2 6.97 15.40 -29.40
N ASN A 3 5.85 15.90 -29.93
CA ASN A 3 4.49 15.58 -29.46
C ASN A 3 4.10 14.10 -29.65
N GLN A 4 4.51 13.46 -30.74
CA GLN A 4 4.21 12.04 -30.97
C GLN A 4 5.01 11.12 -30.04
N ILE A 5 6.27 11.48 -29.75
CA ILE A 5 7.10 10.76 -28.77
C ILE A 5 6.50 10.88 -27.37
N SER A 6 5.98 12.05 -27.00
CA SER A 6 5.30 12.29 -25.73
C SER A 6 4.04 11.43 -25.56
N ILE A 7 3.19 11.37 -26.57
CA ILE A 7 1.94 10.58 -26.58
C ILE A 7 2.24 9.08 -26.44
N THR A 8 3.19 8.57 -27.23
CA THR A 8 3.58 7.14 -27.15
C THR A 8 4.14 6.79 -25.76
N SER A 9 4.90 7.70 -25.15
CA SER A 9 5.42 7.53 -23.80
C SER A 9 4.30 7.48 -22.76
N GLN A 10 3.26 8.30 -22.87
CA GLN A 10 2.10 8.30 -21.99
C GLN A 10 1.30 7.00 -22.06
N TYR A 11 1.06 6.47 -23.27
CA TYR A 11 0.39 5.18 -23.45
C TYR A 11 1.17 4.02 -22.82
N LYS A 12 2.50 4.01 -23.00
CA LYS A 12 3.36 3.01 -22.37
C LYS A 12 3.35 3.13 -20.84
N ALA A 13 3.45 4.35 -20.33
CA ALA A 13 3.40 4.61 -18.89
C ALA A 13 2.03 4.21 -18.30
N ALA A 14 0.93 4.49 -18.98
CA ALA A 14 -0.40 4.09 -18.55
C ALA A 14 -0.55 2.57 -18.44
N ARG A 15 -0.15 1.82 -19.48
CA ARG A 15 -0.23 0.35 -19.46
C ARG A 15 0.70 -0.25 -18.42
N LEU A 16 1.89 0.32 -18.24
CA LEU A 16 2.81 -0.10 -17.20
C LEU A 16 2.21 0.14 -15.81
N ALA A 17 1.65 1.33 -15.57
CA ALA A 17 0.96 1.64 -14.32
C ALA A 17 -0.19 0.66 -14.04
N GLY A 18 -1.00 0.35 -15.06
CA GLY A 18 -2.09 -0.63 -14.94
C GLY A 18 -1.59 -2.02 -14.56
N LEU A 19 -0.52 -2.50 -15.20
CA LEU A 19 0.11 -3.78 -14.85
C LEU A 19 0.63 -3.77 -13.42
N LEU A 20 1.36 -2.71 -13.03
CA LEU A 20 1.95 -2.59 -11.71
C LEU A 20 0.88 -2.50 -10.61
N TYR A 21 -0.23 -1.80 -10.84
CA TYR A 21 -1.39 -1.82 -9.93
C TYR A 21 -1.89 -3.26 -9.68
N LEU A 22 -2.13 -4.01 -10.76
CA LEU A 22 -2.66 -5.38 -10.63
C LEU A 22 -1.66 -6.34 -9.96
N VAL A 23 -0.36 -6.18 -10.23
CA VAL A 23 0.68 -7.00 -9.58
C VAL A 23 0.82 -6.62 -8.12
N ALA A 24 0.81 -5.31 -7.77
CA ALA A 24 0.83 -4.85 -6.38
C ALA A 24 -0.39 -5.36 -5.60
N MET A 25 -1.59 -5.31 -6.20
CA MET A 25 -2.80 -5.88 -5.60
C MET A 25 -2.70 -7.39 -5.41
N ALA A 26 -2.17 -8.12 -6.38
CA ALA A 26 -2.00 -9.58 -6.27
C ALA A 26 -1.03 -9.95 -5.16
N THR A 27 0.10 -9.25 -5.03
CA THR A 27 1.07 -9.46 -3.95
C THR A 27 0.52 -9.03 -2.59
N GLY A 28 -0.22 -7.93 -2.51
CA GLY A 28 -0.91 -7.49 -1.30
C GLY A 28 -1.96 -8.50 -0.82
N LEU A 29 -2.83 -8.98 -1.73
CA LEU A 29 -3.81 -10.03 -1.42
C LEU A 29 -3.14 -11.34 -1.00
N PHE A 30 -2.02 -11.70 -1.63
CA PHE A 30 -1.25 -12.87 -1.20
C PHE A 30 -0.78 -12.72 0.25
N ALA A 31 -0.19 -11.58 0.61
CA ALA A 31 0.23 -11.32 1.99
C ALA A 31 -0.95 -11.42 2.96
N GLU A 32 -2.09 -10.81 2.62
CA GLU A 32 -3.28 -10.83 3.46
C GLU A 32 -3.83 -12.25 3.64
N PHE A 33 -4.08 -12.98 2.54
CA PHE A 33 -4.74 -14.29 2.60
C PHE A 33 -3.83 -15.43 3.07
N TYR A 34 -2.53 -15.38 2.80
CA TYR A 34 -1.61 -16.48 3.15
C TYR A 34 -0.78 -16.22 4.39
N VAL A 35 -0.51 -14.97 4.72
CA VAL A 35 0.34 -14.62 5.86
C VAL A 35 -0.50 -14.13 7.05
N HIS A 36 -1.50 -13.26 6.82
CA HIS A 36 -2.27 -12.65 7.90
C HIS A 36 -3.59 -13.36 8.18
N PHE A 37 -4.33 -13.79 7.14
CA PHE A 37 -5.70 -14.28 7.27
C PHE A 37 -5.87 -15.67 7.89
N PRO A 38 -4.92 -16.63 7.82
CA PRO A 38 -5.11 -17.89 8.55
C PRO A 38 -5.09 -17.73 10.06
N SER A 39 -5.09 -16.51 10.62
CA SER A 39 -5.00 -16.20 12.07
C SER A 39 -3.92 -17.00 12.82
N THR A 40 -3.05 -17.68 12.06
CA THR A 40 -2.08 -18.63 12.57
C THR A 40 -0.77 -17.97 12.92
N LEU A 41 -0.40 -16.83 12.28
CA LEU A 41 0.89 -16.20 12.55
C LEU A 41 0.80 -15.09 13.60
N ILE A 42 -0.18 -14.20 13.50
CA ILE A 42 -0.30 -13.04 14.40
C ILE A 42 -1.61 -13.10 15.16
N VAL A 43 -1.54 -13.15 16.49
CA VAL A 43 -2.70 -13.13 17.36
C VAL A 43 -2.70 -11.80 18.13
N SER A 44 -3.64 -10.93 17.76
CA SER A 44 -3.77 -9.61 18.39
C SER A 44 -3.95 -9.74 19.91
N GLY A 45 -3.11 -9.05 20.68
CA GLY A 45 -3.15 -9.08 22.14
C GLY A 45 -2.49 -10.30 22.81
N ASP A 46 -1.95 -11.25 22.03
CA ASP A 46 -1.25 -12.43 22.55
C ASP A 46 0.13 -12.61 21.90
N ALA A 47 1.13 -11.93 22.47
CA ALA A 47 2.49 -11.95 21.97
C ALA A 47 3.14 -13.35 22.08
N ALA A 48 2.83 -14.11 23.14
CA ALA A 48 3.39 -15.44 23.33
C ALA A 48 2.87 -16.43 22.28
N LYS A 49 1.58 -16.38 21.98
CA LYS A 49 0.97 -17.19 20.91
C LYS A 49 1.47 -16.76 19.53
N THR A 50 1.63 -15.47 19.28
CA THR A 50 2.22 -14.93 18.05
C THR A 50 3.64 -15.48 17.87
N ALA A 51 4.50 -15.40 18.90
CA ALA A 51 5.86 -15.93 18.83
C ALA A 51 5.87 -17.44 18.53
N SER A 52 5.06 -18.22 19.23
CA SER A 52 4.91 -19.66 19.01
C SER A 52 4.47 -20.00 17.58
N ASN A 53 3.52 -19.25 17.04
CA ASN A 53 3.01 -19.44 15.67
C ASN A 53 4.07 -19.10 14.60
N ILE A 54 4.83 -18.01 14.81
CA ILE A 54 5.92 -17.61 13.92
C ILE A 54 7.00 -18.70 13.89
N MET A 55 7.38 -19.24 15.07
CA MET A 55 8.34 -20.34 15.16
C MET A 55 7.86 -21.59 14.40
N ALA A 56 6.59 -21.96 14.59
CA ALA A 56 6.01 -23.12 13.94
C ALA A 56 5.92 -22.96 12.40
N ASN A 57 5.88 -21.71 11.91
CA ASN A 57 5.67 -21.37 10.50
C ASN A 57 6.72 -20.36 10.00
N GLU A 58 7.96 -20.44 10.47
CA GLU A 58 9.03 -19.48 10.17
C GLU A 58 9.22 -19.25 8.66
N ARG A 59 9.16 -20.30 7.86
CA ARG A 59 9.31 -20.21 6.41
C ARG A 59 8.20 -19.37 5.77
N LEU A 60 6.96 -19.53 6.23
CA LEU A 60 5.83 -18.74 5.74
C LEU A 60 6.00 -17.26 6.10
N TYR A 61 6.44 -16.97 7.31
CA TYR A 61 6.71 -15.62 7.76
C TYR A 61 7.81 -14.93 6.92
N ARG A 62 8.91 -15.65 6.63
CA ARG A 62 9.99 -15.20 5.72
C ARG A 62 9.49 -14.93 4.31
N ILE A 63 8.60 -15.78 3.78
CA ILE A 63 7.95 -15.56 2.47
C ILE A 63 7.11 -14.27 2.51
N GLY A 64 6.38 -14.01 3.58
CA GLY A 64 5.63 -12.76 3.78
C GLY A 64 6.53 -11.51 3.75
N ILE A 65 7.67 -11.55 4.45
CA ILE A 65 8.67 -10.46 4.42
C ILE A 65 9.19 -10.23 2.99
N ALA A 66 9.58 -11.30 2.29
CA ALA A 66 10.08 -11.21 0.92
C ALA A 66 9.01 -10.67 -0.05
N ASN A 67 7.77 -11.13 0.10
CA ASN A 67 6.63 -10.62 -0.67
C ASN A 67 6.42 -9.12 -0.45
N ASN A 68 6.47 -8.64 0.79
CA ASN A 68 6.30 -7.21 1.09
C ASN A 68 7.42 -6.36 0.45
N ILE A 69 8.67 -6.83 0.47
CA ILE A 69 9.79 -6.15 -0.23
C ILE A 69 9.50 -6.03 -1.72
N ILE A 70 9.01 -7.10 -2.36
CA ILE A 70 8.64 -7.11 -3.77
C ILE A 70 7.50 -6.14 -4.04
N THR A 71 6.45 -6.15 -3.20
CA THR A 71 5.30 -5.24 -3.31
C THR A 71 5.75 -3.78 -3.29
N PHE A 72 6.56 -3.37 -2.33
CA PHE A 72 7.00 -1.98 -2.25
C PHE A 72 8.01 -1.59 -3.34
N ALA A 73 8.80 -2.53 -3.85
CA ALA A 73 9.60 -2.26 -5.05
C ALA A 73 8.72 -2.01 -6.29
N ILE A 74 7.61 -2.75 -6.41
CA ILE A 74 6.59 -2.55 -7.45
C ILE A 74 5.91 -1.19 -7.27
N ASP A 75 5.58 -0.79 -6.04
CA ASP A 75 4.97 0.51 -5.74
C ASP A 75 5.87 1.68 -6.17
N VAL A 76 7.18 1.61 -5.93
CA VAL A 76 8.11 2.65 -6.42
C VAL A 76 8.06 2.76 -7.95
N ALA A 77 8.02 1.63 -8.65
CA ALA A 77 7.89 1.62 -10.11
C ALA A 77 6.52 2.17 -10.57
N LEU A 78 5.43 1.86 -9.85
CA LEU A 78 4.09 2.38 -10.08
C LEU A 78 4.03 3.90 -9.90
N ILE A 79 4.61 4.42 -8.82
CA ILE A 79 4.70 5.86 -8.54
C ILE A 79 5.41 6.57 -9.70
N TRP A 80 6.52 6.01 -10.17
CA TRP A 80 7.25 6.56 -11.32
C TRP A 80 6.40 6.54 -12.60
N ALA A 81 5.70 5.44 -12.88
CA ALA A 81 4.86 5.33 -14.07
C ALA A 81 3.69 6.33 -14.05
N LEU A 82 3.04 6.52 -12.88
CA LEU A 82 2.00 7.53 -12.67
C LEU A 82 2.54 8.96 -12.82
N TYR A 83 3.74 9.23 -12.33
CA TYR A 83 4.39 10.52 -12.52
C TYR A 83 4.63 10.81 -14.02
N VAL A 84 5.19 9.85 -14.76
CA VAL A 84 5.41 10.01 -16.20
C VAL A 84 4.10 10.26 -16.94
N LEU A 85 3.04 9.57 -16.55
CA LEU A 85 1.70 9.73 -17.12
C LEU A 85 1.10 11.11 -16.83
N LEU A 86 1.23 11.61 -15.59
CA LEU A 86 0.46 12.75 -15.08
C LEU A 86 1.23 14.08 -15.05
N ARG A 87 2.57 14.06 -15.18
CA ARG A 87 3.39 15.28 -15.25
C ARG A 87 2.97 16.26 -16.34
N PRO A 88 2.42 15.83 -17.52
CA PRO A 88 1.97 16.80 -18.53
C PRO A 88 0.67 17.52 -18.12
N VAL A 89 -0.13 16.96 -17.21
CA VAL A 89 -1.37 17.56 -16.69
C VAL A 89 -1.04 18.67 -15.69
N ASN A 90 -0.21 18.36 -14.69
CA ASN A 90 0.36 19.32 -13.76
C ASN A 90 1.59 18.72 -13.08
N ARG A 91 2.76 19.20 -13.48
CA ARG A 91 4.07 18.69 -13.00
C ARG A 91 4.24 18.82 -11.49
N ASN A 92 3.82 19.95 -10.91
CA ASN A 92 4.03 20.22 -9.49
C ASN A 92 3.13 19.34 -8.61
N LEU A 93 1.86 19.18 -8.97
CA LEU A 93 0.95 18.29 -8.26
C LEU A 93 1.35 16.81 -8.44
N ALA A 94 1.78 16.41 -9.64
CA ALA A 94 2.28 15.06 -9.86
C ALA A 94 3.51 14.76 -8.98
N LEU A 95 4.42 15.74 -8.84
CA LEU A 95 5.59 15.62 -7.98
C LEU A 95 5.22 15.58 -6.49
N LEU A 96 4.22 16.38 -6.06
CA LEU A 96 3.71 16.32 -4.70
C LEU A 96 3.15 14.93 -4.36
N ALA A 97 2.37 14.35 -5.27
CA ALA A 97 1.87 12.98 -5.10
C ALA A 97 3.00 11.96 -4.99
N VAL A 98 4.07 12.10 -5.81
CA VAL A 98 5.27 11.26 -5.70
C VAL A 98 5.89 11.36 -4.31
N PHE A 99 6.04 12.56 -3.76
CA PHE A 99 6.61 12.71 -2.42
C PHE A 99 5.76 12.02 -1.34
N PHE A 100 4.44 12.19 -1.35
CA PHE A 100 3.57 11.50 -0.41
C PHE A 100 3.72 9.98 -0.52
N ARG A 101 3.70 9.44 -1.73
CA ARG A 101 3.82 8.00 -1.99
C ARG A 101 5.21 7.45 -1.63
N LEU A 102 6.28 8.23 -1.83
CA LEU A 102 7.63 7.82 -1.39
C LEU A 102 7.78 7.82 0.13
N VAL A 103 7.19 8.79 0.83
CA VAL A 103 7.14 8.79 2.31
C VAL A 103 6.40 7.54 2.80
N GLU A 104 5.24 7.24 2.24
CA GLU A 104 4.49 6.02 2.52
C GLU A 104 5.38 4.77 2.35
N THR A 105 5.95 4.56 1.17
CA THR A 105 6.78 3.39 0.86
C THR A 105 8.00 3.30 1.79
N THR A 106 8.61 4.44 2.16
CA THR A 106 9.73 4.48 3.09
C THR A 106 9.31 4.02 4.49
N ILE A 107 8.18 4.49 4.99
CA ILE A 107 7.65 4.09 6.30
C ILE A 107 7.27 2.61 6.28
N ALA A 108 6.69 2.11 5.19
CA ALA A 108 6.38 0.70 5.01
C ALA A 108 7.64 -0.19 5.03
N CYS A 109 8.76 0.26 4.45
CA CYS A 109 10.05 -0.44 4.56
C CYS A 109 10.54 -0.54 6.01
N ILE A 110 10.31 0.48 6.85
CA ILE A 110 10.62 0.42 8.28
C ILE A 110 9.79 -0.68 8.97
N ALA A 111 8.50 -0.81 8.64
CA ALA A 111 7.66 -1.89 9.16
C ALA A 111 8.20 -3.27 8.78
N ILE A 112 8.72 -3.46 7.56
CA ILE A 112 9.36 -4.71 7.13
C ILE A 112 10.61 -5.00 7.96
N ILE A 113 11.46 -4.00 8.19
CA ILE A 113 12.66 -4.14 9.02
C ILE A 113 12.27 -4.59 10.43
N ASN A 114 11.26 -3.96 11.03
CA ASN A 114 10.74 -4.34 12.35
C ASN A 114 10.22 -5.78 12.37
N SER A 115 9.53 -6.23 11.32
CA SER A 115 9.06 -7.61 11.19
C SER A 115 10.23 -8.59 11.10
N TYR A 116 11.28 -8.25 10.38
CA TYR A 116 12.50 -9.07 10.31
C TYR A 116 13.21 -9.15 11.64
N VAL A 117 13.34 -8.03 12.35
CA VAL A 117 13.92 -7.98 13.71
C VAL A 117 13.10 -8.82 14.68
N ALA A 118 11.78 -8.68 14.69
CA ALA A 118 10.88 -9.48 15.54
C ALA A 118 11.08 -10.99 15.29
N MET A 119 11.21 -11.39 14.02
CA MET A 119 11.48 -12.78 13.66
C MET A 119 12.82 -13.28 14.23
N GLN A 120 13.90 -12.48 14.18
CA GLN A 120 15.20 -12.87 14.72
C GLN A 120 15.13 -13.12 16.23
N PHE A 121 14.40 -12.28 16.95
CA PHE A 121 14.18 -12.50 18.40
C PHE A 121 13.42 -13.79 18.69
N VAL A 122 12.48 -14.19 17.83
CA VAL A 122 11.65 -15.39 18.03
C VAL A 122 12.36 -16.67 17.56
N SER A 123 13.21 -16.60 16.53
CA SER A 123 13.88 -17.80 15.95
C SER A 123 14.99 -18.37 16.82
N ASP A 124 15.49 -17.64 17.82
CA ASP A 124 16.51 -18.13 18.73
C ASP A 124 15.88 -18.79 19.97
N ALA A 125 15.59 -20.09 19.86
CA ALA A 125 14.87 -20.87 20.86
C ALA A 125 15.55 -20.91 22.24
N ASP A 126 16.87 -20.73 22.31
CA ASP A 126 17.62 -20.68 23.58
C ASP A 126 17.40 -19.32 24.29
N HIS A 127 17.20 -18.25 23.54
CA HIS A 127 16.83 -16.95 24.08
C HIS A 127 15.38 -16.94 24.59
N LEU A 128 14.44 -17.63 23.96
CA LEU A 128 13.03 -17.68 24.42
C LEU A 128 12.83 -18.36 25.77
N LYS A 129 13.68 -19.33 26.13
CA LYS A 129 13.67 -19.95 27.45
C LYS A 129 14.19 -19.03 28.55
N ALA A 130 14.90 -17.98 28.17
CA ALA A 130 15.44 -16.95 29.05
C ALA A 130 14.57 -15.67 29.07
N PHE A 131 13.53 -15.58 28.27
CA PHE A 131 12.64 -14.40 28.24
C PHE A 131 11.81 -14.35 29.53
N ASP A 132 12.10 -13.35 30.34
CA ASP A 132 11.27 -12.88 31.43
C ASP A 132 9.99 -12.22 30.87
N SER A 133 8.93 -12.15 31.69
CA SER A 133 7.65 -11.51 31.39
C SER A 133 7.80 -10.11 30.75
N ASN A 134 8.83 -9.37 31.13
CA ASN A 134 9.17 -8.05 30.56
C ASN A 134 9.58 -8.09 29.09
N GLN A 135 10.19 -9.17 28.61
CA GLN A 135 10.64 -9.33 27.23
C GLN A 135 9.49 -9.76 26.31
N ILE A 136 8.53 -10.52 26.83
CA ILE A 136 7.27 -10.83 26.14
C ILE A 136 6.46 -9.54 25.96
N GLN A 137 6.49 -8.64 26.94
CA GLN A 137 5.87 -7.32 26.83
C GLN A 137 6.56 -6.43 25.78
N ALA A 138 7.88 -6.53 25.62
CA ALA A 138 8.60 -5.81 24.55
C ALA A 138 8.20 -6.30 23.14
N LEU A 139 7.91 -7.59 22.97
CA LEU A 139 7.40 -8.13 21.70
C LEU A 139 5.98 -7.62 21.40
N SER A 140 5.13 -7.42 22.41
CA SER A 140 3.81 -6.79 22.18
C SER A 140 3.93 -5.35 21.73
N ILE A 141 4.88 -4.58 22.27
CA ILE A 141 5.15 -3.19 21.86
C ILE A 141 5.62 -3.14 20.40
N LEU A 142 6.44 -4.09 19.94
CA LEU A 142 6.85 -4.20 18.54
C LEU A 142 5.66 -4.47 17.62
N HIS A 143 4.71 -5.30 18.06
CA HIS A 143 3.48 -5.56 17.31
C HIS A 143 2.57 -4.32 17.23
N ASP A 144 2.36 -3.63 18.35
CA ASP A 144 1.56 -2.41 18.39
C ASP A 144 2.20 -1.29 17.54
N THR A 145 3.54 -1.23 17.51
CA THR A 145 4.30 -0.33 16.63
C THR A 145 4.06 -0.66 15.15
N TYR A 146 3.92 -1.95 14.80
CA TYR A 146 3.58 -2.36 13.43
C TYR A 146 2.21 -1.83 13.00
N ALA A 147 1.19 -1.98 13.83
CA ALA A 147 -0.16 -1.48 13.53
C ALA A 147 -0.18 0.05 13.37
N LEU A 148 0.47 0.79 14.27
CA LEU A 148 0.61 2.25 14.16
C LEU A 148 1.36 2.68 12.89
N THR A 149 2.39 1.92 12.49
CA THR A 149 3.14 2.20 11.27
C THR A 149 2.23 2.11 10.04
N PHE A 150 1.34 1.11 9.96
CA PHE A 150 0.40 0.98 8.85
C PHE A 150 -0.68 2.05 8.83
N ILE A 151 -1.10 2.60 9.97
CA ILE A 151 -1.98 3.77 10.02
C ILE A 151 -1.29 4.97 9.35
N VAL A 152 -0.02 5.23 9.66
CA VAL A 152 0.74 6.33 9.05
C VAL A 152 0.99 6.07 7.56
N VAL A 153 1.31 4.85 7.16
CA VAL A 153 1.40 4.42 5.75
C VAL A 153 0.12 4.76 5.00
N ALA A 154 -1.05 4.38 5.55
CA ALA A 154 -2.34 4.61 4.90
C ALA A 154 -2.73 6.10 4.81
N ILE A 155 -2.25 6.96 5.74
CA ILE A 155 -2.41 8.42 5.64
C ILE A 155 -1.69 8.94 4.39
N PHE A 156 -0.42 8.58 4.21
CA PHE A 156 0.38 9.05 3.08
C PHE A 156 -0.07 8.39 1.75
N LEU A 157 -0.55 7.15 1.78
CA LEU A 157 -1.24 6.50 0.67
C LEU A 157 -2.47 7.33 0.25
N GLY A 158 -3.34 7.66 1.19
CA GLY A 158 -4.56 8.46 0.95
C GLY A 158 -4.26 9.84 0.37
N LEU A 159 -3.25 10.54 0.91
CA LEU A 159 -2.81 11.84 0.39
C LEU A 159 -2.30 11.74 -1.05
N GLY A 160 -1.39 10.82 -1.32
CA GLY A 160 -0.78 10.65 -2.64
C GLY A 160 -1.80 10.18 -3.69
N SER A 161 -2.63 9.19 -3.35
CA SER A 161 -3.68 8.66 -4.23
C SER A 161 -4.77 9.70 -4.52
N THR A 162 -5.15 10.53 -3.54
CA THR A 162 -6.08 11.65 -3.78
C THR A 162 -5.55 12.59 -4.85
N VAL A 163 -4.27 12.98 -4.78
CA VAL A 163 -3.67 13.89 -5.76
C VAL A 163 -3.54 13.23 -7.13
N PHE A 164 -3.13 11.96 -7.22
CA PHE A 164 -3.06 11.23 -8.48
C PHE A 164 -4.44 11.09 -9.12
N ASN A 165 -5.47 10.69 -8.36
CA ASN A 165 -6.84 10.56 -8.86
C ASN A 165 -7.45 11.91 -9.26
N TYR A 166 -7.13 13.00 -8.54
CA TYR A 166 -7.49 14.35 -8.97
C TYR A 166 -6.89 14.72 -10.32
N LEU A 167 -5.62 14.39 -10.56
CA LEU A 167 -4.97 14.61 -11.85
C LEU A 167 -5.57 13.76 -12.97
N LEU A 168 -5.93 12.50 -12.67
CA LEU A 168 -6.66 11.62 -13.59
C LEU A 168 -8.05 12.19 -13.92
N PHE A 169 -8.75 12.74 -12.94
CA PHE A 169 -10.03 13.40 -13.15
C PHE A 169 -9.89 14.65 -14.03
N LYS A 170 -8.89 15.49 -13.75
CA LYS A 170 -8.62 16.72 -14.48
C LYS A 170 -8.18 16.48 -15.92
N SER A 171 -7.39 15.43 -16.15
CA SER A 171 -6.87 15.10 -17.48
C SER A 171 -7.92 14.53 -18.44
N GLY A 172 -8.97 13.89 -17.92
CA GLY A 172 -9.90 13.11 -18.72
C GLY A 172 -9.28 11.85 -19.33
N TYR A 173 -8.12 11.40 -18.86
CA TYR A 173 -7.43 10.20 -19.36
C TYR A 173 -8.20 8.91 -19.08
N ILE A 174 -9.04 8.92 -18.07
CA ILE A 174 -9.94 7.83 -17.69
C ILE A 174 -11.36 8.36 -17.53
N PRO A 175 -12.39 7.50 -17.45
CA PRO A 175 -13.75 7.93 -17.16
C PRO A 175 -13.80 8.74 -15.86
N LYS A 176 -14.48 9.89 -15.91
CA LYS A 176 -14.60 10.78 -14.74
C LYS A 176 -15.20 10.09 -13.51
N VAL A 177 -16.10 9.13 -13.72
CA VAL A 177 -16.71 8.35 -12.63
C VAL A 177 -15.65 7.52 -11.90
N LEU A 178 -14.75 6.87 -12.64
CA LEU A 178 -13.66 6.09 -12.06
C LEU A 178 -12.70 6.99 -11.27
N ALA A 179 -12.27 8.12 -11.85
CA ALA A 179 -11.40 9.07 -11.16
C ALA A 179 -12.06 9.71 -9.93
N ALA A 180 -13.37 10.01 -10.00
CA ALA A 180 -14.13 10.53 -8.86
C ALA A 180 -14.25 9.49 -7.73
N TRP A 181 -14.47 8.21 -8.08
CA TRP A 181 -14.45 7.11 -7.12
C TRP A 181 -13.09 7.01 -6.44
N GLY A 182 -11.99 7.13 -7.18
CA GLY A 182 -10.63 7.11 -6.64
C GLY A 182 -10.36 8.28 -5.68
N ILE A 183 -10.84 9.48 -5.99
CA ILE A 183 -10.75 10.62 -5.06
C ILE A 183 -11.55 10.31 -3.78
N PHE A 184 -12.79 9.84 -3.91
CA PHE A 184 -13.65 9.51 -2.78
C PHE A 184 -13.04 8.44 -1.89
N SER A 185 -12.59 7.31 -2.45
CA SER A 185 -12.02 6.19 -1.71
C SER A 185 -10.72 6.57 -0.99
N SER A 186 -9.87 7.37 -1.65
CA SER A 186 -8.62 7.86 -1.06
C SER A 186 -8.85 8.84 0.09
N LEU A 187 -9.82 9.74 -0.03
CA LEU A 187 -10.22 10.65 1.06
C LEU A 187 -10.88 9.89 2.21
N LEU A 188 -11.71 8.89 1.90
CA LEU A 188 -12.33 8.04 2.92
C LEU A 188 -11.26 7.30 3.72
N LEU A 189 -10.26 6.71 3.05
CA LEU A 189 -9.12 6.08 3.71
C LEU A 189 -8.38 7.08 4.60
N LEU A 190 -8.05 8.26 4.08
CA LEU A 190 -7.34 9.31 4.82
C LEU A 190 -8.08 9.71 6.10
N ILE A 191 -9.37 10.02 6.00
CA ILE A 191 -10.21 10.42 7.13
C ILE A 191 -10.31 9.27 8.14
N SER A 192 -10.46 8.04 7.68
CA SER A 192 -10.56 6.87 8.55
C SER A 192 -9.33 6.68 9.45
N GLN A 193 -8.12 6.91 8.91
CA GLN A 193 -6.90 6.76 9.69
C GLN A 193 -6.80 7.80 10.81
N PHE A 194 -7.17 9.05 10.55
CA PHE A 194 -7.25 10.08 11.60
C PHE A 194 -8.33 9.73 12.63
N THR A 195 -9.46 9.17 12.18
CA THR A 195 -10.53 8.73 13.09
C THR A 195 -10.04 7.63 14.02
N ILE A 196 -9.29 6.65 13.51
CA ILE A 196 -8.72 5.56 14.31
C ILE A 196 -7.70 6.08 15.31
N ILE A 197 -6.86 7.07 14.94
CA ILE A 197 -5.90 7.68 15.89
C ILE A 197 -6.62 8.35 17.05
N ILE A 198 -7.74 9.04 16.80
CA ILE A 198 -8.49 9.79 17.81
C ILE A 198 -9.43 8.87 18.61
N PHE A 199 -10.02 7.89 17.97
CA PHE A 199 -11.01 6.96 18.50
C PHE A 199 -10.61 5.51 18.19
N PRO A 200 -9.64 4.91 18.90
CA PRO A 200 -9.13 3.56 18.59
C PRO A 200 -10.20 2.46 18.65
N GLU A 201 -11.24 2.66 19.43
CA GLU A 201 -12.35 1.70 19.60
C GLU A 201 -13.13 1.42 18.33
N VAL A 202 -13.09 2.32 17.34
CA VAL A 202 -13.83 2.16 16.08
C VAL A 202 -13.03 1.42 14.99
N GLU A 203 -11.77 1.11 15.24
CA GLU A 203 -10.83 0.51 14.27
C GLU A 203 -11.42 -0.72 13.56
N LYS A 204 -11.90 -1.70 14.34
CA LYS A 204 -12.43 -2.96 13.82
C LYS A 204 -13.62 -2.78 12.88
N THR A 205 -14.38 -1.70 13.04
CA THR A 205 -15.56 -1.40 12.21
C THR A 205 -15.18 -0.59 10.98
N ILE A 206 -14.26 0.35 11.14
CA ILE A 206 -13.89 1.31 10.07
C ILE A 206 -12.95 0.69 9.05
N ILE A 207 -11.98 -0.13 9.46
CA ILE A 207 -10.98 -0.73 8.56
C ILE A 207 -11.64 -1.42 7.36
N PRO A 208 -12.55 -2.40 7.51
CA PRO A 208 -13.15 -3.08 6.36
C PRO A 208 -13.93 -2.13 5.45
N ALA A 209 -14.59 -1.12 6.04
CA ALA A 209 -15.40 -0.16 5.29
C ALA A 209 -14.56 0.79 4.42
N CYS A 210 -13.30 1.05 4.79
CA CYS A 210 -12.46 2.04 4.11
C CYS A 210 -11.45 1.39 3.15
N TYR A 211 -10.93 0.22 3.48
CA TYR A 211 -10.00 -0.49 2.58
C TYR A 211 -10.70 -1.14 1.39
N GLY A 212 -11.96 -1.58 1.53
CA GLY A 212 -12.75 -2.11 0.42
C GLY A 212 -12.88 -1.15 -0.77
N PRO A 213 -13.37 0.07 -0.57
CA PRO A 213 -13.49 1.07 -1.65
C PRO A 213 -12.20 1.38 -2.37
N ILE A 214 -11.05 1.50 -1.67
CA ILE A 214 -9.77 1.80 -2.32
C ILE A 214 -9.23 0.58 -3.08
N ALA A 215 -9.41 -0.62 -2.58
CA ALA A 215 -9.03 -1.83 -3.30
C ALA A 215 -9.82 -1.97 -4.61
N ILE A 216 -11.12 -1.66 -4.60
CA ILE A 216 -11.96 -1.64 -5.81
C ILE A 216 -11.45 -0.60 -6.80
N ASP A 217 -11.06 0.61 -6.32
CA ASP A 217 -10.49 1.65 -7.17
C ASP A 217 -9.21 1.19 -7.85
N GLU A 218 -8.25 0.68 -7.10
CA GLU A 218 -6.94 0.27 -7.62
C GLU A 218 -7.07 -0.88 -8.61
N ILE A 219 -7.96 -1.85 -8.36
CA ILE A 219 -8.24 -2.95 -9.29
C ILE A 219 -8.88 -2.40 -10.57
N ALA A 220 -9.92 -1.58 -10.45
CA ALA A 220 -10.63 -1.03 -11.61
C ALA A 220 -9.73 -0.11 -12.44
N LEU A 221 -8.93 0.74 -11.78
CA LEU A 221 -7.95 1.61 -12.41
C LEU A 221 -6.84 0.79 -13.08
N GLY A 222 -6.34 -0.25 -12.43
CA GLY A 222 -5.36 -1.17 -12.96
C GLY A 222 -5.84 -1.83 -14.26
N PHE A 223 -7.04 -2.42 -14.25
CA PHE A 223 -7.64 -3.00 -15.45
C PHE A 223 -7.89 -1.96 -16.54
N TRP A 224 -8.41 -0.79 -16.18
CA TRP A 224 -8.65 0.26 -17.16
C TRP A 224 -7.35 0.68 -17.86
N LEU A 225 -6.33 1.05 -17.11
CA LEU A 225 -5.06 1.52 -17.64
C LEU A 225 -4.33 0.46 -18.46
N LEU A 226 -4.40 -0.81 -18.05
CA LEU A 226 -3.75 -1.92 -18.75
C LEU A 226 -4.42 -2.21 -20.10
N PHE A 227 -5.75 -2.36 -20.15
CA PHE A 227 -6.47 -2.80 -21.34
C PHE A 227 -6.95 -1.66 -22.22
N LYS A 228 -7.47 -0.57 -21.64
CA LYS A 228 -7.95 0.60 -22.40
C LYS A 228 -6.89 1.67 -22.58
N GLY A 229 -5.92 1.76 -21.66
CA GLY A 229 -4.92 2.83 -21.65
C GLY A 229 -5.54 4.18 -21.27
N VAL A 230 -5.09 5.24 -21.91
CA VAL A 230 -5.56 6.61 -21.67
C VAL A 230 -6.32 7.18 -22.85
N ILE A 231 -7.36 7.94 -22.56
CA ILE A 231 -8.10 8.75 -23.54
C ILE A 231 -7.36 10.09 -23.65
N ILE A 232 -6.54 10.25 -24.69
CA ILE A 232 -5.88 11.54 -24.92
C ILE A 232 -6.83 12.37 -25.79
N PRO A 233 -7.31 13.52 -25.30
CA PRO A 233 -8.12 14.42 -26.13
C PRO A 233 -7.33 14.79 -27.39
N LYS A 234 -7.95 14.64 -28.54
CA LYS A 234 -7.36 15.18 -29.78
C LYS A 234 -7.23 16.68 -29.59
N MET A 235 -6.00 17.20 -29.64
CA MET A 235 -5.84 18.65 -29.76
C MET A 235 -6.49 19.04 -31.09
N GLU A 236 -7.59 19.79 -31.00
CA GLU A 236 -8.10 20.48 -32.21
C GLU A 236 -7.02 21.45 -32.69
N PRO A 237 -6.80 21.50 -33.99
CA PRO A 237 -5.76 22.33 -34.61
C PRO A 237 -5.99 23.83 -34.38
#